data_f35715a7fabbe39e4235244a64928dcc
#
_entry.id   f35715a7fabbe39e4235244a64928dcc
#
_cell.length_a   1.000
_cell.length_b   1.000
_cell.length_c   1.000
_cell.angle_alpha   90.00
_cell.angle_beta   90.00
_cell.angle_gamma   90.00
#
_symmetry.space_group_name_H-M   'P 1'
#
loop_
_entity.id
_entity.type
_entity.pdbx_description
1 polymer ?
#
loop_
_entity_poly.entity_id
_entity_poly.type
_entity_poly.pdbx_seq_one_letter_code
_entity_poly.pdbx_strand_id
1 'polypeptide(L)'
;VETDLDDWYFMTLNQLVRVCQNVSSKYTRSKVRKSLPKEFSYIIQELLHENSMVPNKQAYINVIISTIISTRRADDFIIALCNLIQRLTIDTLHVLGDIFDRGPAPHRIMDILCDYHNFDVQWGNHDILWMGAAAGNDCCMANVLRLAMRYGNLAALEDGYGINLLPLATFAMETYADDPCTLFGPKVEKEDCTYNAKTLRMIGQMHKAISVIQFKLEAEIIRRRPDFEMDDRMLLHRIDFERKTITMPNGKEYELKARFLPTVDPADPYKLTDEALDIMNNLA
;
A
#
# COMPACT_ATOMS: atom_id res chain seq x y z
N VAL A 1 -38.09 15.36 -15.27
CA VAL A 1 -36.75 14.80 -15.00
C VAL A 1 -35.75 15.89 -14.62
N GLU A 2 -35.62 16.98 -15.39
CA GLU A 2 -34.69 18.08 -15.09
C GLU A 2 -35.11 18.88 -13.84
N THR A 3 -36.41 19.15 -13.70
CA THR A 3 -37.00 19.78 -12.51
C THR A 3 -36.81 18.97 -11.23
N ASP A 4 -36.91 17.67 -11.30
CA ASP A 4 -36.71 16.78 -10.13
C ASP A 4 -35.26 16.80 -9.64
N LEU A 5 -34.28 16.95 -10.56
CA LEU A 5 -32.88 17.04 -10.24
C LEU A 5 -32.54 18.40 -9.59
N ASP A 6 -33.08 19.49 -10.10
CA ASP A 6 -32.87 20.83 -9.52
C ASP A 6 -33.46 20.92 -8.11
N ASP A 7 -34.63 20.32 -7.89
CA ASP A 7 -35.22 20.21 -6.55
C ASP A 7 -34.39 19.39 -5.59
N TRP A 8 -33.83 18.29 -6.09
CA TRP A 8 -32.89 17.45 -5.29
C TRP A 8 -31.63 18.24 -4.93
N TYR A 9 -31.00 18.94 -5.88
CA TYR A 9 -29.84 19.79 -5.61
C TYR A 9 -30.19 20.87 -4.58
N PHE A 10 -31.34 21.52 -4.72
CA PHE A 10 -31.77 22.57 -3.81
C PHE A 10 -31.92 22.06 -2.38
N MET A 11 -32.58 20.93 -2.20
CA MET A 11 -32.74 20.30 -0.88
C MET A 11 -31.39 19.86 -0.31
N THR A 12 -30.57 19.20 -1.09
CA THR A 12 -29.24 18.66 -0.68
C THR A 12 -28.31 19.79 -0.27
N LEU A 13 -28.19 20.84 -1.06
CA LEU A 13 -27.33 21.98 -0.75
C LEU A 13 -27.80 22.74 0.50
N ASN A 14 -29.09 22.93 0.70
CA ASN A 14 -29.62 23.53 1.92
C ASN A 14 -29.26 22.69 3.17
N GLN A 15 -29.34 21.36 3.08
CA GLN A 15 -28.95 20.46 4.17
C GLN A 15 -27.45 20.52 4.45
N LEU A 16 -26.61 20.45 3.41
CA LEU A 16 -25.17 20.52 3.54
C LEU A 16 -24.70 21.86 4.15
N VAL A 17 -25.30 22.97 3.74
CA VAL A 17 -25.01 24.29 4.33
C VAL A 17 -25.31 24.28 5.84
N ARG A 18 -26.46 23.72 6.26
CA ARG A 18 -26.79 23.59 7.69
C ARG A 18 -25.80 22.72 8.45
N VAL A 19 -25.37 21.60 7.86
CA VAL A 19 -24.33 20.74 8.45
C VAL A 19 -23.02 21.51 8.59
N CYS A 20 -22.59 22.23 7.54
CA CYS A 20 -21.40 23.06 7.57
C CYS A 20 -21.49 24.15 8.65
N GLN A 21 -22.61 24.83 8.80
CA GLN A 21 -22.83 25.82 9.85
C GLN A 21 -22.70 25.21 11.24
N ASN A 22 -23.28 24.03 11.46
CA ASN A 22 -23.20 23.33 12.75
C ASN A 22 -21.78 22.89 13.08
N VAL A 23 -21.06 22.30 12.12
CA VAL A 23 -19.69 21.85 12.33
C VAL A 23 -18.75 23.04 12.54
N SER A 24 -18.89 24.10 11.73
CA SER A 24 -18.06 25.30 11.82
C SER A 24 -18.26 26.10 13.11
N SER A 25 -19.43 26.01 13.73
CA SER A 25 -19.73 26.73 14.99
C SER A 25 -18.81 26.32 16.16
N LYS A 26 -18.19 25.16 16.07
CA LYS A 26 -17.24 24.63 17.08
C LYS A 26 -15.84 25.26 16.99
N TYR A 27 -15.56 26.01 15.94
CA TYR A 27 -14.22 26.51 15.64
C TYR A 27 -14.17 28.03 15.55
N THR A 28 -12.98 28.58 15.71
CA THR A 28 -12.74 30.01 15.46
C THR A 28 -12.89 30.33 13.97
N ARG A 29 -13.31 31.56 13.66
CA ARG A 29 -13.43 32.05 12.29
C ARG A 29 -12.13 31.89 11.49
N SER A 30 -10.99 32.06 12.15
CA SER A 30 -9.68 31.91 11.50
C SER A 30 -9.42 30.47 11.06
N LYS A 31 -9.77 29.48 11.89
CA LYS A 31 -9.63 28.06 11.53
C LYS A 31 -10.55 27.68 10.37
N VAL A 32 -11.83 28.08 10.45
CA VAL A 32 -12.78 27.83 9.38
C VAL A 32 -12.29 28.42 8.06
N ARG A 33 -11.87 29.69 8.07
CA ARG A 33 -11.37 30.36 6.85
C ARG A 33 -10.17 29.65 6.21
N LYS A 34 -9.25 29.11 7.01
CA LYS A 34 -8.09 28.34 6.50
C LYS A 34 -8.47 26.99 5.88
N SER A 35 -9.62 26.44 6.27
CA SER A 35 -10.14 25.16 5.79
C SER A 35 -11.00 25.28 4.55
N LEU A 36 -11.41 26.51 4.16
CA LEU A 36 -12.28 26.76 3.02
C LEU A 36 -11.62 26.33 1.70
N PRO A 37 -12.36 25.65 0.79
CA PRO A 37 -11.89 25.38 -0.55
C PRO A 37 -11.70 26.68 -1.32
N LYS A 38 -10.55 26.84 -1.98
CA LYS A 38 -10.15 28.11 -2.63
C LYS A 38 -11.20 28.66 -3.59
N GLU A 39 -11.78 27.77 -4.39
CA GLU A 39 -12.71 28.13 -5.47
C GLU A 39 -14.04 28.71 -4.96
N PHE A 40 -14.58 28.16 -3.88
CA PHE A 40 -15.87 28.57 -3.32
C PHE A 40 -15.75 29.31 -1.98
N SER A 41 -14.54 29.72 -1.61
CA SER A 41 -14.24 30.26 -0.28
C SER A 41 -15.15 31.44 0.10
N TYR A 42 -15.38 32.38 -0.82
CA TYR A 42 -16.21 33.54 -0.57
C TYR A 42 -17.68 33.14 -0.36
N ILE A 43 -18.24 32.34 -1.26
CA ILE A 43 -19.64 31.90 -1.22
C ILE A 43 -19.93 31.10 0.05
N ILE A 44 -19.03 30.15 0.39
CA ILE A 44 -19.18 29.33 1.60
C ILE A 44 -19.05 30.21 2.84
N GLN A 45 -18.13 31.17 2.87
CA GLN A 45 -17.99 32.08 4.01
C GLN A 45 -19.26 32.91 4.23
N GLU A 46 -19.90 33.41 3.17
CA GLU A 46 -21.19 34.11 3.24
C GLU A 46 -22.26 33.19 3.84
N LEU A 47 -22.40 31.98 3.32
CA LEU A 47 -23.41 31.02 3.77
C LEU A 47 -23.19 30.58 5.25
N LEU A 48 -21.93 30.51 5.71
CA LEU A 48 -21.60 30.12 7.08
C LEU A 48 -21.84 31.23 8.12
N HIS A 49 -21.65 32.49 7.71
CA HIS A 49 -21.76 33.63 8.65
C HIS A 49 -23.15 34.24 8.69
N GLU A 50 -24.00 33.85 7.77
CA GLU A 50 -25.40 34.32 7.76
C GLU A 50 -26.23 33.57 8.83
N ASN A 51 -26.75 34.35 9.79
CA ASN A 51 -27.58 33.82 10.86
C ASN A 51 -29.02 33.62 10.35
N SER A 52 -29.44 32.36 10.20
CA SER A 52 -30.75 31.96 9.63
C SER A 52 -31.97 32.46 10.43
N MET A 53 -31.75 33.11 11.56
CA MET A 53 -32.81 33.64 12.43
C MET A 53 -33.39 35.01 11.95
N VAL A 54 -32.81 35.64 10.94
CA VAL A 54 -33.30 36.92 10.40
C VAL A 54 -34.18 36.66 9.19
N PRO A 55 -35.43 37.12 9.13
CA PRO A 55 -36.45 36.73 8.13
C PRO A 55 -36.05 36.86 6.65
N ASN A 56 -35.19 37.82 6.30
CA ASN A 56 -34.75 37.99 4.92
C ASN A 56 -33.49 37.16 4.51
N LYS A 57 -32.87 36.47 5.45
CA LYS A 57 -31.62 35.76 5.19
C LYS A 57 -31.78 34.38 4.55
N GLN A 58 -32.85 33.65 4.90
CA GLN A 58 -33.15 32.39 4.20
C GLN A 58 -33.44 32.61 2.70
N ALA A 59 -34.12 33.72 2.37
CA ALA A 59 -34.36 34.11 0.99
C ALA A 59 -33.02 34.36 0.24
N TYR A 60 -32.08 35.02 0.90
CA TYR A 60 -30.73 35.27 0.36
C TYR A 60 -29.95 33.97 0.13
N ILE A 61 -29.91 33.05 1.12
CA ILE A 61 -29.30 31.72 0.99
C ILE A 61 -29.95 30.97 -0.19
N ASN A 62 -31.27 30.98 -0.32
CA ASN A 62 -31.98 30.32 -1.40
C ASN A 62 -31.61 30.88 -2.78
N VAL A 63 -31.42 32.19 -2.90
CA VAL A 63 -30.96 32.83 -4.14
C VAL A 63 -29.56 32.39 -4.53
N ILE A 64 -28.65 32.32 -3.56
CA ILE A 64 -27.28 31.82 -3.81
C ILE A 64 -27.34 30.37 -4.31
N ILE A 65 -28.08 29.50 -3.62
CA ILE A 65 -28.19 28.08 -3.99
C ILE A 65 -28.81 27.94 -5.38
N SER A 66 -29.91 28.67 -5.68
CA SER A 66 -30.53 28.65 -7.00
C SER A 66 -29.56 29.13 -8.10
N THR A 67 -28.74 30.12 -7.81
CA THR A 67 -27.69 30.59 -8.75
C THR A 67 -26.64 29.52 -9.02
N ILE A 68 -26.17 28.78 -8.00
CA ILE A 68 -25.25 27.69 -8.17
C ILE A 68 -25.84 26.59 -9.06
N ILE A 69 -27.10 26.23 -8.85
CA ILE A 69 -27.82 25.24 -9.65
C ILE A 69 -27.96 25.72 -11.11
N SER A 70 -28.44 26.94 -11.33
CA SER A 70 -28.65 27.48 -12.67
C SER A 70 -27.34 27.64 -13.47
N THR A 71 -26.20 27.81 -12.78
CA THR A 71 -24.88 27.87 -13.41
C THR A 71 -24.26 26.49 -13.60
N ARG A 72 -24.99 25.41 -13.30
CA ARG A 72 -24.52 23.99 -13.40
C ARG A 72 -23.26 23.66 -12.58
N ARG A 73 -23.12 24.27 -11.42
CA ARG A 73 -22.02 24.09 -10.50
C ARG A 73 -22.40 23.38 -9.19
N ALA A 74 -23.56 22.73 -9.17
CA ALA A 74 -24.12 22.10 -7.97
C ALA A 74 -23.24 20.92 -7.50
N ASP A 75 -22.76 20.07 -8.42
CA ASP A 75 -21.89 18.92 -8.07
C ASP A 75 -20.57 19.38 -7.46
N ASP A 76 -19.88 20.32 -8.08
CA ASP A 76 -18.62 20.88 -7.58
C ASP A 76 -18.81 21.50 -6.19
N PHE A 77 -19.94 22.17 -6.01
CA PHE A 77 -20.25 22.82 -4.74
C PHE A 77 -20.60 21.82 -3.63
N ILE A 78 -21.32 20.73 -3.95
CA ILE A 78 -21.56 19.60 -3.04
C ILE A 78 -20.22 18.99 -2.59
N ILE A 79 -19.32 18.70 -3.53
CA ILE A 79 -18.00 18.16 -3.24
C ILE A 79 -17.23 19.12 -2.32
N ALA A 80 -17.26 20.41 -2.61
CA ALA A 80 -16.58 21.42 -1.79
C ALA A 80 -17.13 21.49 -0.36
N LEU A 81 -18.45 21.43 -0.18
CA LEU A 81 -19.10 21.40 1.13
C LEU A 81 -18.78 20.10 1.89
N CYS A 82 -18.84 18.94 1.23
CA CYS A 82 -18.49 17.66 1.84
C CYS A 82 -17.03 17.62 2.32
N ASN A 83 -16.09 18.10 1.49
CA ASN A 83 -14.69 18.21 1.87
C ASN A 83 -14.47 19.14 3.07
N LEU A 84 -15.20 20.27 3.12
CA LEU A 84 -15.14 21.19 4.24
C LEU A 84 -15.69 20.54 5.53
N ILE A 85 -16.82 19.83 5.43
CA ILE A 85 -17.40 19.11 6.56
C ILE A 85 -16.42 18.08 7.10
N GLN A 86 -15.77 17.27 6.24
CA GLN A 86 -14.75 16.31 6.63
C GLN A 86 -13.59 16.98 7.38
N ARG A 87 -13.02 18.05 6.80
CA ARG A 87 -11.90 18.79 7.39
C ARG A 87 -12.24 19.40 8.76
N LEU A 88 -13.47 19.81 8.96
CA LEU A 88 -13.92 20.40 10.24
C LEU A 88 -14.43 19.36 11.24
N THR A 89 -14.80 18.16 10.78
CA THR A 89 -15.26 17.07 11.64
C THR A 89 -14.10 16.23 12.16
N ILE A 90 -13.14 15.93 11.27
CA ILE A 90 -11.95 15.12 11.57
C ILE A 90 -10.74 16.03 11.48
N ASP A 91 -10.24 16.47 12.62
CA ASP A 91 -9.09 17.38 12.67
C ASP A 91 -7.78 16.67 12.29
N THR A 92 -7.58 15.46 12.78
CA THR A 92 -6.42 14.63 12.48
C THR A 92 -6.86 13.18 12.29
N LEU A 93 -6.39 12.57 11.21
CA LEU A 93 -6.53 11.13 10.96
C LEU A 93 -5.28 10.43 11.50
N HIS A 94 -5.47 9.52 12.46
CA HIS A 94 -4.39 8.70 12.98
C HIS A 94 -4.46 7.29 12.38
N VAL A 95 -3.46 6.93 11.57
CA VAL A 95 -3.38 5.63 10.87
C VAL A 95 -2.51 4.69 11.69
N LEU A 96 -3.03 3.50 12.01
CA LEU A 96 -2.35 2.55 12.89
C LEU A 96 -1.28 1.69 12.22
N GLY A 97 -1.05 1.88 10.93
CA GLY A 97 -0.02 1.17 10.17
C GLY A 97 -0.52 -0.11 9.49
N ASP A 98 0.45 -0.90 9.04
CA ASP A 98 0.28 -2.10 8.19
C ASP A 98 -0.54 -1.83 6.92
N ILE A 99 -0.36 -0.63 6.33
CA ILE A 99 -0.94 -0.25 5.04
C ILE A 99 -0.48 -1.22 3.94
N PHE A 100 0.78 -1.65 4.06
CA PHE A 100 1.46 -2.53 3.11
C PHE A 100 1.43 -4.02 3.51
N ASP A 101 0.52 -4.47 4.39
CA ASP A 101 0.46 -5.89 4.76
C ASP A 101 0.04 -6.71 3.51
N ARG A 102 -1.13 -7.19 3.39
CA ARG A 102 -1.55 -8.12 2.32
C ARG A 102 -2.64 -7.59 1.41
N GLY A 103 -3.01 -6.33 1.61
CA GLY A 103 -4.04 -5.66 0.83
C GLY A 103 -3.62 -5.43 -0.64
N PRO A 104 -4.58 -5.42 -1.58
CA PRO A 104 -4.27 -5.44 -3.01
C PRO A 104 -3.81 -4.09 -3.59
N ALA A 105 -4.05 -2.98 -2.91
CA ALA A 105 -3.82 -1.65 -3.49
C ALA A 105 -3.32 -0.62 -2.45
N PRO A 106 -2.18 -0.87 -1.77
CA PRO A 106 -1.64 0.06 -0.77
C PRO A 106 -1.31 1.44 -1.36
N HIS A 107 -0.89 1.51 -2.63
CA HIS A 107 -0.63 2.77 -3.33
C HIS A 107 -1.84 3.71 -3.35
N ARG A 108 -3.07 3.18 -3.55
CA ARG A 108 -4.29 4.00 -3.52
C ARG A 108 -4.57 4.58 -2.13
N ILE A 109 -4.28 3.82 -1.08
CA ILE A 109 -4.39 4.31 0.29
C ILE A 109 -3.38 5.43 0.52
N MET A 110 -2.14 5.25 0.07
CA MET A 110 -1.10 6.28 0.17
C MET A 110 -1.47 7.54 -0.59
N ASP A 111 -1.99 7.44 -1.80
CA ASP A 111 -2.45 8.59 -2.59
C ASP A 111 -3.54 9.38 -1.84
N ILE A 112 -4.54 8.68 -1.29
CA ILE A 112 -5.60 9.32 -0.50
C ILE A 112 -5.03 9.99 0.77
N LEU A 113 -4.09 9.34 1.46
CA LEU A 113 -3.45 9.91 2.64
C LEU A 113 -2.60 11.13 2.32
N CYS A 114 -1.86 11.10 1.20
CA CYS A 114 -1.05 12.25 0.75
C CYS A 114 -1.90 13.49 0.46
N ASP A 115 -3.13 13.28 -0.03
CA ASP A 115 -4.09 14.36 -0.28
C ASP A 115 -4.90 14.75 0.97
N TYR A 116 -4.80 13.98 2.04
CA TYR A 116 -5.56 14.26 3.26
C TYR A 116 -5.00 15.47 3.99
N HIS A 117 -5.88 16.31 4.54
CA HIS A 117 -5.52 17.63 5.07
C HIS A 117 -4.62 17.60 6.33
N ASN A 118 -4.71 16.56 7.15
CA ASN A 118 -3.87 16.37 8.33
C ASN A 118 -3.93 14.91 8.79
N PHE A 119 -2.82 14.22 8.73
CA PHE A 119 -2.72 12.83 9.18
C PHE A 119 -1.35 12.54 9.77
N ASP A 120 -1.29 11.52 10.60
CA ASP A 120 -0.06 10.88 11.03
C ASP A 120 -0.18 9.35 10.90
N VAL A 121 0.95 8.68 10.88
CA VAL A 121 1.02 7.22 10.69
C VAL A 121 1.92 6.60 11.76
N GLN A 122 1.39 5.61 12.46
CA GLN A 122 2.19 4.63 13.17
C GLN A 122 2.63 3.56 12.18
N TRP A 123 3.89 3.17 12.22
CA TRP A 123 4.40 2.18 11.27
C TRP A 123 4.14 0.76 11.77
N GLY A 124 3.52 -0.05 10.95
CA GLY A 124 3.49 -1.50 11.13
C GLY A 124 4.80 -2.14 10.65
N ASN A 125 5.00 -3.42 10.96
CA ASN A 125 6.19 -4.14 10.54
C ASN A 125 6.29 -4.28 9.01
N HIS A 126 5.16 -4.36 8.30
CA HIS A 126 5.14 -4.39 6.83
C HIS A 126 5.52 -3.02 6.25
N ASP A 127 5.06 -1.92 6.84
CA ASP A 127 5.39 -0.57 6.38
C ASP A 127 6.91 -0.31 6.50
N ILE A 128 7.54 -0.75 7.59
CA ILE A 128 9.00 -0.62 7.79
C ILE A 128 9.77 -1.35 6.69
N LEU A 129 9.32 -2.54 6.26
CA LEU A 129 9.95 -3.28 5.16
C LEU A 129 9.87 -2.48 3.85
N TRP A 130 8.72 -1.88 3.54
CA TRP A 130 8.56 -1.05 2.36
C TRP A 130 9.37 0.26 2.45
N MET A 131 9.44 0.88 3.62
CA MET A 131 10.30 2.06 3.85
C MET A 131 11.77 1.71 3.63
N GLY A 132 12.23 0.56 4.14
CA GLY A 132 13.58 0.08 3.93
C GLY A 132 13.87 -0.24 2.47
N ALA A 133 12.93 -0.84 1.75
CA ALA A 133 13.03 -1.10 0.32
C ALA A 133 13.13 0.21 -0.48
N ALA A 134 12.26 1.18 -0.21
CA ALA A 134 12.29 2.50 -0.85
C ALA A 134 13.57 3.30 -0.53
N ALA A 135 14.23 3.01 0.58
CA ALA A 135 15.54 3.57 0.94
C ALA A 135 16.73 2.82 0.30
N GLY A 136 16.49 1.83 -0.58
CA GLY A 136 17.53 1.07 -1.28
C GLY A 136 18.15 -0.04 -0.44
N ASN A 137 17.44 -0.59 0.56
CA ASN A 137 17.95 -1.74 1.31
C ASN A 137 17.55 -3.04 0.61
N ASP A 138 18.54 -3.76 0.06
CA ASP A 138 18.35 -5.00 -0.72
C ASP A 138 17.61 -6.09 0.06
N CYS A 139 17.88 -6.24 1.34
CA CYS A 139 17.21 -7.25 2.15
C CYS A 139 15.74 -6.92 2.37
N CYS A 140 15.39 -5.64 2.56
CA CYS A 140 14.01 -5.18 2.63
C CYS A 140 13.30 -5.35 1.28
N MET A 141 13.96 -5.02 0.16
CA MET A 141 13.42 -5.25 -1.19
C MET A 141 13.13 -6.74 -1.43
N ALA A 142 14.07 -7.62 -1.10
CA ALA A 142 13.86 -9.06 -1.23
C ALA A 142 12.68 -9.56 -0.38
N ASN A 143 12.51 -9.03 0.83
CA ASN A 143 11.38 -9.33 1.71
C ASN A 143 10.04 -8.87 1.12
N VAL A 144 9.97 -7.62 0.63
CA VAL A 144 8.76 -7.06 -0.02
C VAL A 144 8.36 -7.92 -1.22
N LEU A 145 9.31 -8.23 -2.10
CA LEU A 145 9.08 -9.07 -3.28
C LEU A 145 8.60 -10.47 -2.89
N ARG A 146 9.26 -11.10 -1.91
CA ARG A 146 8.87 -12.43 -1.42
C ARG A 146 7.45 -12.43 -0.86
N LEU A 147 7.08 -11.42 -0.09
CA LEU A 147 5.72 -11.29 0.45
C LEU A 147 4.69 -11.07 -0.64
N ALA A 148 4.97 -10.20 -1.62
CA ALA A 148 4.09 -9.99 -2.76
C ALA A 148 3.85 -11.28 -3.55
N MET A 149 4.89 -12.08 -3.80
CA MET A 149 4.76 -13.40 -4.45
C MET A 149 3.98 -14.39 -3.60
N ARG A 150 4.25 -14.37 -2.29
CA ARG A 150 3.56 -15.27 -1.34
C ARG A 150 2.06 -15.07 -1.30
N TYR A 151 1.60 -13.82 -1.43
CA TYR A 151 0.19 -13.46 -1.33
C TYR A 151 -0.44 -13.07 -2.69
N GLY A 152 0.30 -13.18 -3.79
CA GLY A 152 -0.21 -12.91 -5.13
C GLY A 152 -0.47 -11.43 -5.41
N ASN A 153 0.20 -10.52 -4.71
CA ASN A 153 0.01 -9.06 -4.81
C ASN A 153 0.98 -8.40 -5.80
N LEU A 154 1.25 -9.04 -6.95
CA LEU A 154 2.18 -8.50 -7.94
C LEU A 154 1.70 -7.19 -8.55
N ALA A 155 0.38 -7.03 -8.73
CA ALA A 155 -0.22 -5.81 -9.25
C ALA A 155 0.11 -4.57 -8.39
N ALA A 156 0.29 -4.72 -7.08
CA ALA A 156 0.73 -3.62 -6.22
C ALA A 156 2.12 -3.12 -6.59
N LEU A 157 3.02 -4.03 -7.00
CA LEU A 157 4.39 -3.69 -7.43
C LEU A 157 4.41 -3.15 -8.86
N GLU A 158 3.81 -3.86 -9.82
CA GLU A 158 3.87 -3.54 -11.24
C GLU A 158 2.96 -2.37 -11.60
N ASP A 159 1.66 -2.46 -11.31
CA ASP A 159 0.68 -1.43 -11.67
C ASP A 159 0.70 -0.24 -10.69
N GLY A 160 0.94 -0.52 -9.39
CA GLY A 160 0.92 0.51 -8.35
C GLY A 160 2.18 1.37 -8.32
N TYR A 161 3.35 0.76 -8.44
CA TYR A 161 4.65 1.43 -8.31
C TYR A 161 5.54 1.34 -9.55
N GLY A 162 5.10 0.67 -10.61
CA GLY A 162 5.85 0.58 -11.87
C GLY A 162 7.12 -0.27 -11.80
N ILE A 163 7.23 -1.16 -10.80
CA ILE A 163 8.40 -2.02 -10.60
C ILE A 163 8.43 -3.10 -11.67
N ASN A 164 9.51 -3.17 -12.44
CA ASN A 164 9.66 -4.17 -13.50
C ASN A 164 10.14 -5.52 -12.94
N LEU A 165 9.26 -6.50 -12.84
CA LEU A 165 9.57 -7.84 -12.37
C LEU A 165 10.13 -8.79 -13.44
N LEU A 166 10.19 -8.37 -14.71
CA LEU A 166 10.64 -9.22 -15.83
C LEU A 166 12.06 -9.81 -15.63
N PRO A 167 13.06 -9.07 -15.14
CA PRO A 167 14.39 -9.65 -14.90
C PRO A 167 14.36 -10.82 -13.91
N LEU A 168 13.61 -10.66 -12.79
CA LEU A 168 13.44 -11.71 -11.80
C LEU A 168 12.65 -12.90 -12.36
N ALA A 169 11.61 -12.66 -13.15
CA ALA A 169 10.83 -13.72 -13.78
C ALA A 169 11.67 -14.54 -14.76
N THR A 170 12.47 -13.89 -15.60
CA THR A 170 13.36 -14.57 -16.57
C THR A 170 14.38 -15.44 -15.84
N PHE A 171 15.12 -14.87 -14.90
CA PHE A 171 16.07 -15.60 -14.07
C PHE A 171 15.45 -16.81 -13.37
N ALA A 172 14.28 -16.62 -12.75
CA ALA A 172 13.60 -17.68 -12.02
C ALA A 172 13.14 -18.81 -12.93
N MET A 173 12.60 -18.50 -14.11
CA MET A 173 12.17 -19.50 -15.09
C MET A 173 13.34 -20.29 -15.67
N GLU A 174 14.48 -19.66 -15.92
CA GLU A 174 15.69 -20.32 -16.42
C GLU A 174 16.32 -21.18 -15.31
N THR A 175 16.52 -20.61 -14.13
CA THR A 175 17.17 -21.28 -12.99
C THR A 175 16.38 -22.49 -12.48
N TYR A 176 15.04 -22.39 -12.44
CA TYR A 176 14.14 -23.42 -11.91
C TYR A 176 13.26 -24.04 -12.99
N ALA A 177 13.77 -24.15 -14.23
CA ALA A 177 12.99 -24.69 -15.37
C ALA A 177 12.39 -26.08 -15.09
N ASP A 178 13.14 -26.95 -14.45
CA ASP A 178 12.75 -28.33 -14.14
C ASP A 178 12.12 -28.51 -12.74
N ASP A 179 12.02 -27.42 -11.96
CA ASP A 179 11.39 -27.46 -10.64
C ASP A 179 9.94 -26.94 -10.73
N PRO A 180 8.93 -27.73 -10.33
CA PRO A 180 7.56 -27.28 -10.28
C PRO A 180 7.30 -26.19 -9.22
N CYS A 181 8.22 -25.97 -8.30
CA CYS A 181 8.18 -24.97 -7.22
C CYS A 181 6.86 -24.94 -6.42
N THR A 182 6.19 -26.08 -6.28
CA THR A 182 4.84 -26.18 -5.67
C THR A 182 4.77 -25.69 -4.24
N LEU A 183 5.88 -25.83 -3.47
CA LEU A 183 5.98 -25.35 -2.09
C LEU A 183 5.99 -23.82 -1.99
N PHE A 184 6.33 -23.15 -3.08
CA PHE A 184 6.44 -21.71 -3.19
C PHE A 184 5.26 -21.08 -3.91
N GLY A 185 4.23 -21.83 -4.25
CA GLY A 185 3.01 -21.29 -4.84
C GLY A 185 2.36 -20.22 -3.97
N PRO A 186 1.69 -19.23 -4.57
CA PRO A 186 1.04 -18.18 -3.82
C PRO A 186 -0.10 -18.73 -2.96
N LYS A 187 -0.30 -18.12 -1.78
CA LYS A 187 -1.43 -18.39 -0.90
C LYS A 187 -2.60 -17.49 -1.30
N VAL A 188 -3.27 -17.84 -2.39
CA VAL A 188 -4.49 -17.17 -2.87
C VAL A 188 -5.66 -18.09 -2.68
N GLU A 189 -6.79 -17.58 -2.25
CA GLU A 189 -8.02 -18.38 -2.21
C GLU A 189 -8.46 -18.72 -3.64
N LYS A 190 -8.96 -19.94 -3.86
CA LYS A 190 -9.28 -20.41 -5.21
C LYS A 190 -10.35 -19.56 -5.91
N GLU A 191 -11.24 -18.96 -5.13
CA GLU A 191 -12.31 -18.11 -5.63
C GLU A 191 -11.81 -16.73 -6.11
N ASP A 192 -10.70 -16.23 -5.53
CA ASP A 192 -10.09 -14.96 -5.87
C ASP A 192 -8.89 -15.10 -6.83
N CYS A 193 -8.54 -16.33 -7.20
CA CYS A 193 -7.37 -16.60 -8.03
C CYS A 193 -7.64 -16.29 -9.51
N THR A 194 -7.16 -15.14 -9.97
CA THR A 194 -7.22 -14.73 -11.39
C THR A 194 -6.09 -15.32 -12.24
N TYR A 195 -5.12 -16.01 -11.63
CA TYR A 195 -3.93 -16.53 -12.31
C TYR A 195 -4.18 -17.91 -12.92
N ASN A 196 -3.71 -18.09 -14.16
CA ASN A 196 -3.67 -19.41 -14.80
C ASN A 196 -2.52 -20.28 -14.25
N ALA A 197 -2.52 -21.58 -14.57
CA ALA A 197 -1.52 -22.54 -14.07
C ALA A 197 -0.06 -22.16 -14.45
N LYS A 198 0.17 -21.57 -15.63
CA LYS A 198 1.49 -21.12 -16.07
C LYS A 198 1.98 -19.95 -15.23
N THR A 199 1.11 -18.98 -14.97
CA THR A 199 1.42 -17.82 -14.12
C THR A 199 1.67 -18.27 -12.67
N LEU A 200 0.88 -19.18 -12.13
CA LEU A 200 1.08 -19.72 -10.79
C LEU A 200 2.44 -20.42 -10.64
N ARG A 201 2.85 -21.16 -11.66
CA ARG A 201 4.18 -21.78 -11.68
C ARG A 201 5.29 -20.75 -11.72
N MET A 202 5.18 -19.73 -12.58
CA MET A 202 6.14 -18.64 -12.68
C MET A 202 6.27 -17.89 -11.35
N ILE A 203 5.15 -17.54 -10.70
CA ILE A 203 5.16 -16.91 -9.37
C ILE A 203 5.87 -17.81 -8.35
N GLY A 204 5.62 -19.12 -8.37
CA GLY A 204 6.32 -20.07 -7.50
C GLY A 204 7.83 -20.12 -7.72
N GLN A 205 8.27 -20.06 -8.99
CA GLN A 205 9.70 -19.99 -9.34
C GLN A 205 10.33 -18.67 -8.88
N MET A 206 9.67 -17.54 -9.13
CA MET A 206 10.10 -16.22 -8.65
C MET A 206 10.17 -16.17 -7.11
N HIS A 207 9.16 -16.71 -6.44
CA HIS A 207 9.11 -16.77 -4.98
C HIS A 207 10.29 -17.59 -4.42
N LYS A 208 10.61 -18.73 -5.04
CA LYS A 208 11.77 -19.53 -4.65
C LYS A 208 13.07 -18.78 -4.86
N ALA A 209 13.25 -18.16 -6.04
CA ALA A 209 14.43 -17.39 -6.39
C ALA A 209 14.69 -16.27 -5.37
N ILE A 210 13.68 -15.41 -5.13
CA ILE A 210 13.83 -14.29 -4.21
C ILE A 210 13.99 -14.74 -2.75
N SER A 211 13.42 -15.89 -2.36
CA SER A 211 13.63 -16.45 -1.01
C SER A 211 15.09 -16.87 -0.77
N VAL A 212 15.73 -17.46 -1.78
CA VAL A 212 17.16 -17.83 -1.67
C VAL A 212 18.03 -16.57 -1.63
N ILE A 213 17.75 -15.58 -2.46
CA ILE A 213 18.44 -14.28 -2.43
C ILE A 213 18.28 -13.63 -1.05
N GLN A 214 17.08 -13.59 -0.51
CA GLN A 214 16.80 -13.05 0.82
C GLN A 214 17.64 -13.73 1.91
N PHE A 215 17.70 -15.07 1.93
CA PHE A 215 18.50 -15.78 2.93
C PHE A 215 19.98 -15.43 2.87
N LYS A 216 20.51 -15.18 1.68
CA LYS A 216 21.89 -14.74 1.51
C LYS A 216 22.12 -13.33 2.02
N LEU A 217 21.22 -12.40 1.69
CA LEU A 217 21.27 -11.01 2.16
C LEU A 217 21.07 -10.90 3.69
N GLU A 218 20.16 -11.68 4.26
CA GLU A 218 19.95 -11.74 5.71
C GLU A 218 21.20 -12.23 6.44
N ALA A 219 21.86 -13.26 5.90
CA ALA A 219 23.10 -13.77 6.51
C ALA A 219 24.22 -12.71 6.55
N GLU A 220 24.30 -11.86 5.55
CA GLU A 220 25.25 -10.75 5.54
C GLU A 220 24.94 -9.73 6.65
N ILE A 221 23.67 -9.41 6.87
CA ILE A 221 23.25 -8.52 7.96
C ILE A 221 23.54 -9.16 9.33
N ILE A 222 23.20 -10.44 9.51
CA ILE A 222 23.44 -11.18 10.76
C ILE A 222 24.93 -11.17 11.10
N ARG A 223 25.82 -11.44 10.13
CA ARG A 223 27.27 -11.41 10.33
C ARG A 223 27.81 -10.02 10.72
N ARG A 224 27.19 -8.94 10.20
CA ARG A 224 27.54 -7.55 10.55
C ARG A 224 27.00 -7.12 11.92
N ARG A 225 25.97 -7.79 12.40
CA ARG A 225 25.26 -7.44 13.65
C ARG A 225 25.18 -8.64 14.60
N PRO A 226 26.33 -9.13 15.13
CA PRO A 226 26.37 -10.24 16.07
C PRO A 226 25.62 -9.94 17.38
N ASP A 227 25.45 -8.66 17.70
CA ASP A 227 24.64 -8.18 18.82
C ASP A 227 23.13 -8.55 18.74
N PHE A 228 22.65 -8.96 17.56
CA PHE A 228 21.28 -9.44 17.39
C PHE A 228 21.09 -10.92 17.78
N GLU A 229 22.18 -11.67 17.97
CA GLU A 229 22.16 -13.09 18.35
C GLU A 229 21.26 -13.95 17.44
N MET A 230 21.32 -13.71 16.10
CA MET A 230 20.44 -14.34 15.11
C MET A 230 21.13 -15.42 14.26
N ASP A 231 22.28 -15.95 14.69
CA ASP A 231 23.04 -16.96 13.94
C ASP A 231 22.25 -18.26 13.71
N ASP A 232 21.29 -18.55 14.57
CA ASP A 232 20.39 -19.71 14.45
C ASP A 232 19.48 -19.64 13.21
N ARG A 233 19.31 -18.46 12.60
CA ARG A 233 18.57 -18.24 11.35
C ARG A 233 19.40 -18.51 10.10
N MET A 234 20.70 -18.62 10.21
CA MET A 234 21.59 -18.95 9.11
C MET A 234 21.55 -20.47 8.85
N LEU A 235 20.74 -20.90 7.88
CA LEU A 235 20.45 -22.31 7.66
C LEU A 235 21.08 -22.90 6.38
N LEU A 236 21.51 -22.09 5.40
CA LEU A 236 21.99 -22.59 4.11
C LEU A 236 23.26 -23.45 4.24
N HIS A 237 24.18 -23.12 5.15
CA HIS A 237 25.40 -23.92 5.43
C HIS A 237 25.12 -25.23 6.16
N ARG A 238 23.89 -25.44 6.64
CA ARG A 238 23.45 -26.64 7.36
C ARG A 238 22.80 -27.68 6.46
N ILE A 239 22.76 -27.42 5.16
CA ILE A 239 22.16 -28.30 4.15
C ILE A 239 23.24 -29.32 3.72
N ASP A 240 22.91 -30.61 3.84
CA ASP A 240 23.62 -31.69 3.19
C ASP A 240 22.94 -31.97 1.83
N PHE A 241 23.62 -31.57 0.76
CA PHE A 241 23.08 -31.71 -0.61
C PHE A 241 23.12 -33.16 -1.11
N GLU A 242 24.04 -33.99 -0.60
CA GLU A 242 24.14 -35.41 -0.98
C GLU A 242 23.01 -36.21 -0.32
N ARG A 243 22.84 -36.02 1.00
CA ARG A 243 21.78 -36.69 1.79
C ARG A 243 20.44 -36.06 1.64
N LYS A 244 20.35 -34.85 1.06
CA LYS A 244 19.14 -34.05 0.92
C LYS A 244 18.46 -33.79 2.26
N THR A 245 19.24 -33.44 3.26
CA THR A 245 18.79 -33.16 4.62
C THR A 245 19.27 -31.79 5.09
N ILE A 246 18.66 -31.27 6.13
CA ILE A 246 19.07 -30.06 6.82
C ILE A 246 19.15 -30.33 8.32
N THR A 247 20.25 -29.94 8.94
CA THR A 247 20.44 -30.03 10.39
C THR A 247 20.06 -28.70 11.04
N MET A 248 19.01 -28.68 11.84
CA MET A 248 18.57 -27.49 12.55
C MET A 248 19.48 -27.13 13.73
N PRO A 249 19.47 -25.89 14.25
CA PRO A 249 20.27 -25.46 15.40
C PRO A 249 20.11 -26.32 16.64
N ASN A 250 18.96 -26.95 16.83
CA ASN A 250 18.67 -27.86 17.93
C ASN A 250 19.23 -29.29 17.72
N GLY A 251 20.04 -29.50 16.67
CA GLY A 251 20.65 -30.79 16.33
C GLY A 251 19.73 -31.80 15.63
N LYS A 252 18.44 -31.46 15.41
CA LYS A 252 17.53 -32.36 14.70
C LYS A 252 17.74 -32.25 13.20
N GLU A 253 17.75 -33.41 12.54
CA GLU A 253 17.86 -33.54 11.09
C GLU A 253 16.46 -33.71 10.46
N TYR A 254 16.23 -33.02 9.36
CA TYR A 254 14.98 -33.09 8.61
C TYR A 254 15.26 -33.29 7.12
N GLU A 255 14.37 -33.98 6.42
CA GLU A 255 14.41 -34.10 4.97
C GLU A 255 14.18 -32.73 4.31
N LEU A 256 15.07 -32.39 3.38
CA LEU A 256 14.96 -31.15 2.60
C LEU A 256 13.93 -31.31 1.50
N LYS A 257 12.77 -30.68 1.66
CA LYS A 257 11.68 -30.72 0.67
C LYS A 257 12.00 -29.91 -0.60
N ALA A 258 12.65 -28.76 -0.47
CA ALA A 258 13.09 -27.94 -1.59
C ALA A 258 14.50 -28.38 -2.04
N ARG A 259 14.58 -29.53 -2.72
CA ARG A 259 15.84 -30.24 -2.99
C ARG A 259 16.71 -29.59 -4.06
N PHE A 260 16.13 -28.78 -4.96
CA PHE A 260 16.84 -28.15 -6.06
C PHE A 260 17.15 -26.69 -5.74
N LEU A 261 18.40 -26.40 -5.41
CA LEU A 261 18.91 -25.09 -5.01
C LEU A 261 20.19 -24.74 -5.81
N PRO A 262 20.11 -24.58 -7.14
CA PRO A 262 21.28 -24.47 -8.03
C PRO A 262 22.11 -23.20 -7.77
N THR A 263 21.54 -22.19 -7.15
CA THR A 263 22.24 -20.94 -6.85
C THR A 263 22.93 -20.95 -5.49
N VAL A 264 22.87 -22.06 -4.74
CA VAL A 264 23.54 -22.22 -3.44
C VAL A 264 24.79 -23.07 -3.64
N ASP A 265 25.98 -22.43 -3.55
CA ASP A 265 27.25 -23.12 -3.57
C ASP A 265 27.55 -23.73 -2.18
N PRO A 266 27.73 -25.04 -2.06
CA PRO A 266 28.08 -25.66 -0.78
C PRO A 266 29.36 -25.11 -0.16
N ALA A 267 30.31 -24.61 -0.95
CA ALA A 267 31.56 -24.02 -0.46
C ALA A 267 31.38 -22.61 0.11
N ASP A 268 30.45 -21.83 -0.45
CA ASP A 268 30.07 -20.50 0.04
C ASP A 268 28.56 -20.25 -0.14
N PRO A 269 27.74 -20.84 0.74
CA PRO A 269 26.30 -20.89 0.54
C PRO A 269 25.59 -19.54 0.64
N TYR A 270 26.26 -18.52 1.16
CA TYR A 270 25.69 -17.19 1.32
C TYR A 270 26.16 -16.16 0.28
N LYS A 271 27.09 -16.54 -0.60
CA LYS A 271 27.51 -15.66 -1.69
C LYS A 271 26.38 -15.51 -2.72
N LEU A 272 26.04 -14.28 -3.06
CA LEU A 272 25.15 -13.99 -4.18
C LEU A 272 25.86 -14.34 -5.50
N THR A 273 25.12 -14.85 -6.48
CA THR A 273 25.61 -14.99 -7.85
C THR A 273 25.60 -13.62 -8.53
N ASP A 274 26.39 -13.44 -9.58
CA ASP A 274 26.45 -12.18 -10.33
C ASP A 274 25.07 -11.82 -10.90
N GLU A 275 24.34 -12.81 -11.40
CA GLU A 275 22.97 -12.62 -11.92
C GLU A 275 22.00 -12.17 -10.81
N ALA A 276 22.13 -12.70 -9.59
CA ALA A 276 21.30 -12.29 -8.47
C ALA A 276 21.61 -10.85 -8.04
N LEU A 277 22.88 -10.43 -8.08
CA LEU A 277 23.28 -9.05 -7.84
C LEU A 277 22.71 -8.10 -8.91
N ASP A 278 22.81 -8.48 -10.19
CA ASP A 278 22.26 -7.68 -11.28
C ASP A 278 20.74 -7.52 -11.16
N ILE A 279 20.02 -8.56 -10.74
CA ILE A 279 18.58 -8.49 -10.49
C ILE A 279 18.26 -7.49 -9.39
N MET A 280 18.97 -7.57 -8.26
CA MET A 280 18.73 -6.65 -7.14
C MET A 280 19.03 -5.20 -7.54
N ASN A 281 20.10 -4.96 -8.29
CA ASN A 281 20.45 -3.63 -8.82
C ASN A 281 19.43 -3.08 -9.82
N ASN A 282 18.75 -3.94 -10.59
CA ASN A 282 17.72 -3.54 -11.54
C ASN A 282 16.34 -3.31 -10.88
N LEU A 283 16.15 -3.79 -9.66
CA LEU A 283 14.92 -3.62 -8.88
C LEU A 283 15.01 -2.41 -7.92
N ALA A 284 16.20 -1.92 -7.64
CA ALA A 284 16.49 -0.74 -6.84
C ALA A 284 16.30 0.56 -7.65
#